data_27fca3de11ab9bea234454df43310515
#
_entry.id   27fca3de11ab9bea234454df43310515
#
_cell.length_a   1.000
_cell.length_b   1.000
_cell.length_c   1.000
_cell.angle_alpha   90.00
_cell.angle_beta   90.00
_cell.angle_gamma   90.00
#
_symmetry.space_group_name_H-M   'P 1'
#
loop_
_entity.id
_entity.type
_entity.pdbx_description
1 polymer ?
#
loop_
_entity_poly.entity_id
_entity_poly.type
_entity_poly.pdbx_seq_one_letter_code
_entity_poly.pdbx_strand_id
1 'polypeptide(L)'
;MCSLQRKRAKYIFRLDDIAENMDWGNFFLLKELFIKHNVKPIIGVIPNNEDQELLLFPKCPFDFWEEIRSLQRLGWSIALHGFSHKYVTRNSGIFGINKKSEFAGLPYDLQNEKVQKGKLIFEQKRLKIDAFMAPAHSLDHTTLKALVDNEIKTITDGFCLYPY
;
A
#
# COMPACT_ATOMS: atom_id res chain seq x y z
N MET A 1 -43.24 7.30 16.55
CA MET A 1 -41.85 7.33 17.07
C MET A 1 -40.94 6.80 16.00
N CYS A 2 -40.19 7.67 15.33
CA CYS A 2 -39.21 7.27 14.30
C CYS A 2 -37.95 6.79 15.01
N SER A 3 -37.67 5.49 15.00
CA SER A 3 -36.42 4.95 15.56
C SER A 3 -35.30 5.36 14.66
N LEU A 4 -34.50 6.33 15.06
CA LEU A 4 -33.21 6.62 14.47
C LEU A 4 -32.29 5.40 14.64
N GLN A 5 -32.28 4.51 13.64
CA GLN A 5 -31.26 3.47 13.56
C GLN A 5 -29.89 4.19 13.47
N ARG A 6 -29.14 4.20 14.57
CA ARG A 6 -27.75 4.66 14.56
C ARG A 6 -26.98 3.79 13.58
N LYS A 7 -26.61 4.34 12.43
CA LYS A 7 -25.66 3.68 11.52
C LYS A 7 -24.37 3.45 12.31
N ARG A 8 -23.99 2.18 12.48
CA ARG A 8 -22.71 1.85 13.12
C ARG A 8 -21.57 2.35 12.24
N ALA A 9 -20.58 3.00 12.84
CA ALA A 9 -19.36 3.39 12.14
C ALA A 9 -18.65 2.13 11.59
N LYS A 10 -18.11 2.25 10.38
CA LYS A 10 -17.25 1.23 9.77
C LYS A 10 -15.83 1.75 9.84
N TYR A 11 -14.90 0.90 10.23
CA TYR A 11 -13.48 1.23 10.35
C TYR A 11 -12.69 0.36 9.37
N ILE A 12 -11.71 0.96 8.71
CA ILE A 12 -10.72 0.28 7.89
C ILE A 12 -9.36 0.54 8.55
N PHE A 13 -8.60 -0.52 8.77
CA PHE A 13 -7.22 -0.42 9.22
C PHE A 13 -6.31 -0.50 8.01
N ARG A 14 -5.31 0.35 7.96
CA ARG A 14 -4.29 0.41 6.94
C ARG A 14 -2.93 0.30 7.61
N LEU A 15 -2.08 -0.58 7.10
CA LEU A 15 -0.67 -0.72 7.50
C LEU A 15 0.19 -0.46 6.28
N ASP A 16 1.05 0.55 6.37
CA ASP A 16 1.98 0.94 5.33
C ASP A 16 3.33 0.22 5.52
N ASP A 17 4.24 0.34 4.56
CA ASP A 17 5.66 -0.01 4.68
C ASP A 17 5.96 -1.50 4.94
N ILE A 18 5.11 -2.41 4.45
CA ILE A 18 5.36 -3.84 4.58
C ILE A 18 6.44 -4.27 3.58
N ALA A 19 7.60 -4.62 4.09
CA ALA A 19 8.78 -4.98 3.32
C ALA A 19 9.56 -6.14 3.96
N GLU A 20 10.51 -6.75 3.23
CA GLU A 20 11.39 -7.78 3.81
C GLU A 20 12.17 -7.24 5.02
N ASN A 21 12.52 -5.95 5.00
CA ASN A 21 13.19 -5.24 6.08
C ASN A 21 12.19 -4.32 6.77
N MET A 22 11.70 -4.71 7.93
CA MET A 22 10.80 -3.92 8.77
C MET A 22 10.80 -4.46 10.21
N ASP A 23 10.09 -3.82 11.12
CA ASP A 23 9.88 -4.33 12.48
C ASP A 23 8.87 -5.49 12.48
N TRP A 24 9.35 -6.67 12.16
CA TRP A 24 8.55 -7.89 12.14
C TRP A 24 8.01 -8.29 13.49
N GLY A 25 8.70 -7.93 14.60
CA GLY A 25 8.23 -8.19 15.95
C GLY A 25 6.91 -7.49 16.24
N ASN A 26 6.88 -6.18 16.02
CA ASN A 26 5.66 -5.38 16.18
C ASN A 26 4.57 -5.77 15.18
N PHE A 27 4.96 -6.11 13.93
CA PHE A 27 3.99 -6.56 12.94
C PHE A 27 3.27 -7.84 13.38
N PHE A 28 3.98 -8.83 13.91
CA PHE A 28 3.35 -10.08 14.36
C PHE A 28 2.42 -9.87 15.56
N LEU A 29 2.74 -8.97 16.48
CA LEU A 29 1.84 -8.60 17.57
C LEU A 29 0.52 -8.00 17.03
N LEU A 30 0.61 -7.08 16.07
CA LEU A 30 -0.58 -6.53 15.40
C LEU A 30 -1.35 -7.59 14.61
N LYS A 31 -0.65 -8.46 13.88
CA LYS A 31 -1.26 -9.57 13.13
C LYS A 31 -2.09 -10.46 14.05
N GLU A 32 -1.56 -10.86 15.21
CA GLU A 32 -2.28 -11.66 16.19
C GLU A 32 -3.56 -10.96 16.69
N LEU A 33 -3.47 -9.66 16.99
CA LEU A 33 -4.62 -8.87 17.41
C LEU A 33 -5.69 -8.81 16.32
N PHE A 34 -5.31 -8.57 15.08
CA PHE A 34 -6.24 -8.51 13.95
C PHE A 34 -6.91 -9.87 13.72
N ILE A 35 -6.17 -10.96 13.77
CA ILE A 35 -6.72 -12.32 13.66
C ILE A 35 -7.69 -12.60 14.79
N LYS A 36 -7.29 -12.33 16.05
CA LYS A 36 -8.10 -12.53 17.24
C LYS A 36 -9.45 -11.80 17.17
N HIS A 37 -9.46 -10.59 16.61
CA HIS A 37 -10.66 -9.76 16.50
C HIS A 37 -11.35 -9.85 15.14
N ASN A 38 -10.93 -10.80 14.28
CA ASN A 38 -11.44 -10.95 12.90
C ASN A 38 -11.41 -9.64 12.09
N VAL A 39 -10.36 -8.84 12.29
CA VAL A 39 -10.09 -7.62 11.51
C VAL A 39 -9.25 -8.00 10.30
N LYS A 40 -9.63 -7.47 9.13
CA LYS A 40 -8.92 -7.69 7.86
C LYS A 40 -8.43 -6.35 7.33
N PRO A 41 -7.21 -5.95 7.66
CA PRO A 41 -6.64 -4.67 7.23
C PRO A 41 -6.28 -4.67 5.75
N ILE A 42 -5.99 -3.47 5.23
CA ILE A 42 -5.26 -3.28 3.98
C ILE A 42 -3.79 -3.11 4.34
N ILE A 43 -2.91 -3.85 3.68
CA ILE A 43 -1.46 -3.73 3.87
C ILE A 43 -0.80 -3.25 2.59
N GLY A 44 0.06 -2.24 2.71
CA GLY A 44 0.88 -1.69 1.64
C GLY A 44 2.21 -2.42 1.55
N VAL A 45 2.38 -3.25 0.52
CA VAL A 45 3.57 -4.08 0.32
C VAL A 45 4.51 -3.43 -0.68
N ILE A 46 5.77 -3.22 -0.28
CA ILE A 46 6.83 -2.68 -1.12
C ILE A 46 7.49 -3.83 -1.88
N PRO A 47 7.40 -3.88 -3.22
CA PRO A 47 7.92 -5.02 -3.99
C PRO A 47 9.45 -5.07 -4.09
N ASN A 48 10.14 -3.93 -4.07
CA ASN A 48 11.59 -3.82 -4.21
C ASN A 48 12.13 -2.73 -3.29
N ASN A 49 12.19 -3.01 -1.99
CA ASN A 49 12.51 -2.00 -0.99
C ASN A 49 13.93 -1.42 -1.17
N GLU A 50 14.00 -0.10 -1.39
CA GLU A 50 15.22 0.71 -1.41
C GLU A 50 15.19 1.86 -0.39
N ASP A 51 14.21 1.84 0.53
CA ASP A 51 14.10 2.83 1.59
C ASP A 51 15.21 2.67 2.61
N GLN A 52 16.01 3.72 2.79
CA GLN A 52 17.18 3.69 3.66
C GLN A 52 16.81 3.52 5.14
N GLU A 53 15.64 3.98 5.57
CA GLU A 53 15.17 3.83 6.94
C GLU A 53 14.71 2.40 7.20
N LEU A 54 13.95 1.81 6.27
CA LEU A 54 13.52 0.42 6.38
C LEU A 54 14.69 -0.57 6.27
N LEU A 55 15.68 -0.28 5.43
CA LEU A 55 16.86 -1.13 5.29
C LEU A 55 17.74 -1.20 6.56
N LEU A 56 17.51 -0.34 7.56
CA LEU A 56 18.15 -0.46 8.87
C LEU A 56 17.60 -1.65 9.68
N PHE A 57 16.40 -2.11 9.40
CA PHE A 57 15.85 -3.32 10.03
C PHE A 57 16.46 -4.57 9.40
N PRO A 58 16.62 -5.64 10.18
CA PRO A 58 17.07 -6.92 9.65
C PRO A 58 16.08 -7.45 8.63
N LYS A 59 16.59 -8.15 7.64
CA LYS A 59 15.75 -8.90 6.71
C LYS A 59 15.00 -10.01 7.45
N CYS A 60 13.74 -10.26 7.08
CA CYS A 60 12.97 -11.34 7.68
C CYS A 60 13.69 -12.71 7.50
N PRO A 61 13.71 -13.57 8.52
CA PRO A 61 14.37 -14.88 8.46
C PRO A 61 13.52 -15.99 7.82
N PHE A 62 12.42 -15.63 7.15
CA PHE A 62 11.44 -16.55 6.54
C PHE A 62 11.13 -16.09 5.09
N ASP A 63 10.35 -16.89 4.34
CA ASP A 63 9.86 -16.48 3.02
C ASP A 63 8.83 -15.36 3.16
N PHE A 64 9.27 -14.12 2.90
CA PHE A 64 8.44 -12.91 2.92
C PHE A 64 7.19 -13.06 2.06
N TRP A 65 7.36 -13.53 0.83
CA TRP A 65 6.26 -13.61 -0.12
C TRP A 65 5.25 -14.70 0.26
N GLU A 66 5.68 -15.77 0.92
CA GLU A 66 4.75 -16.77 1.47
C GLU A 66 3.94 -16.18 2.63
N GLU A 67 4.56 -15.37 3.47
CA GLU A 67 3.83 -14.66 4.53
C GLU A 67 2.75 -13.74 3.93
N ILE A 68 3.09 -12.93 2.91
CA ILE A 68 2.11 -12.07 2.25
C ILE A 68 0.98 -12.87 1.59
N ARG A 69 1.29 -14.00 0.92
CA ARG A 69 0.26 -14.91 0.38
C ARG A 69 -0.64 -15.48 1.48
N SER A 70 -0.06 -15.81 2.63
CA SER A 70 -0.80 -16.29 3.79
C SER A 70 -1.81 -15.24 4.27
N LEU A 71 -1.41 -13.97 4.37
CA LEU A 71 -2.30 -12.87 4.74
C LEU A 71 -3.42 -12.67 3.72
N GLN A 72 -3.11 -12.73 2.42
CA GLN A 72 -4.14 -12.65 1.37
C GLN A 72 -5.15 -13.79 1.47
N ARG A 73 -4.71 -15.02 1.75
CA ARG A 73 -5.60 -16.18 2.00
C ARG A 73 -6.49 -15.99 3.22
N LEU A 74 -6.02 -15.27 4.24
CA LEU A 74 -6.81 -14.87 5.42
C LEU A 74 -7.81 -13.75 5.10
N GLY A 75 -7.79 -13.22 3.88
CA GLY A 75 -8.71 -12.19 3.38
C GLY A 75 -8.24 -10.76 3.69
N TRP A 76 -6.96 -10.55 3.99
CA TRP A 76 -6.39 -9.21 4.04
C TRP A 76 -6.28 -8.66 2.61
N SER A 77 -6.51 -7.36 2.45
CA SER A 77 -6.32 -6.69 1.16
C SER A 77 -4.86 -6.31 0.98
N ILE A 78 -4.32 -6.61 -0.19
CA ILE A 78 -2.91 -6.34 -0.51
C ILE A 78 -2.85 -5.16 -1.48
N ALA A 79 -2.19 -4.09 -1.06
CA ALA A 79 -1.94 -2.92 -1.89
C ALA A 79 -0.48 -2.90 -2.39
N LEU A 80 -0.30 -2.50 -3.64
CA LEU A 80 1.02 -2.14 -4.17
C LEU A 80 1.46 -0.81 -3.56
N HIS A 81 2.50 -0.82 -2.71
CA HIS A 81 3.01 0.38 -2.02
C HIS A 81 4.21 0.97 -2.74
N GLY A 82 3.91 1.68 -3.82
CA GLY A 82 4.93 2.14 -4.73
C GLY A 82 5.67 1.01 -5.44
N PHE A 83 6.90 1.25 -5.83
CA PHE A 83 7.81 0.24 -6.37
C PHE A 83 9.00 -0.02 -5.43
N SER A 84 9.75 1.04 -5.09
CA SER A 84 10.95 0.91 -4.28
C SER A 84 10.92 1.69 -2.97
N HIS A 85 9.87 2.46 -2.74
CA HIS A 85 9.72 3.38 -1.60
C HIS A 85 10.84 4.43 -1.53
N LYS A 86 11.49 4.71 -2.66
CA LYS A 86 12.57 5.69 -2.76
C LYS A 86 12.03 7.02 -3.27
N TYR A 87 12.12 8.03 -2.44
CA TYR A 87 11.68 9.37 -2.79
C TYR A 87 12.69 10.06 -3.73
N VAL A 88 12.21 10.50 -4.90
CA VAL A 88 13.04 11.07 -5.98
C VAL A 88 12.62 12.48 -6.37
N THR A 89 11.47 12.95 -5.90
CA THR A 89 10.99 14.33 -6.12
C THR A 89 10.54 14.96 -4.82
N ARG A 90 10.37 16.31 -4.85
CA ARG A 90 9.76 17.08 -3.77
C ARG A 90 8.30 17.48 -4.08
N ASN A 91 7.70 16.83 -5.07
CA ASN A 91 6.31 17.11 -5.43
C ASN A 91 5.37 16.43 -4.43
N SER A 92 4.49 17.18 -3.81
CA SER A 92 3.50 16.68 -2.83
C SER A 92 2.27 16.06 -3.47
N GLY A 93 2.19 16.04 -4.80
CA GLY A 93 1.06 15.47 -5.53
C GLY A 93 -0.25 16.22 -5.31
N ILE A 94 -1.37 15.51 -5.55
CA ILE A 94 -2.73 16.07 -5.50
C ILE A 94 -3.12 16.48 -4.08
N PHE A 95 -2.70 15.70 -3.07
CA PHE A 95 -3.14 15.91 -1.69
C PHE A 95 -2.31 16.93 -0.91
N GLY A 96 -1.09 17.25 -1.35
CA GLY A 96 -0.25 18.26 -0.74
C GLY A 96 0.23 17.94 0.69
N ILE A 97 0.22 16.67 1.11
CA ILE A 97 0.49 16.24 2.50
C ILE A 97 2.00 16.28 2.79
N ASN A 98 2.79 15.60 1.98
CA ASN A 98 4.22 15.45 2.16
C ASN A 98 4.99 16.03 0.97
N LYS A 99 6.09 16.74 1.24
CA LYS A 99 6.98 17.28 0.20
C LYS A 99 8.06 16.27 -0.19
N LYS A 100 7.64 15.04 -0.47
CA LYS A 100 8.49 13.95 -0.97
C LYS A 100 7.62 12.95 -1.73
N SER A 101 8.11 12.45 -2.86
CA SER A 101 7.37 11.47 -3.64
C SER A 101 8.29 10.50 -4.37
N GLU A 102 7.80 9.27 -4.50
CA GLU A 102 8.36 8.28 -5.42
C GLU A 102 7.82 8.47 -6.85
N PHE A 103 6.63 9.05 -7.02
CA PHE A 103 5.89 9.14 -8.28
C PHE A 103 5.63 10.56 -8.72
N ALA A 104 4.94 11.36 -7.88
CA ALA A 104 4.45 12.68 -8.30
C ALA A 104 5.57 13.59 -8.81
N GLY A 105 5.31 14.23 -9.96
CA GLY A 105 6.26 15.11 -10.65
C GLY A 105 7.24 14.39 -11.58
N LEU A 106 7.21 13.06 -11.67
CA LEU A 106 7.95 12.32 -12.70
C LEU A 106 7.19 12.31 -14.03
N PRO A 107 7.90 12.19 -15.18
CA PRO A 107 7.28 11.90 -16.47
C PRO A 107 6.47 10.60 -16.44
N TYR A 108 5.44 10.53 -17.30
CA TYR A 108 4.55 9.37 -17.37
C TYR A 108 5.30 8.04 -17.56
N ASP A 109 6.27 8.00 -18.47
CA ASP A 109 6.98 6.76 -18.79
C ASP A 109 7.70 6.18 -17.56
N LEU A 110 8.30 7.04 -16.73
CA LEU A 110 8.97 6.61 -15.50
C LEU A 110 7.96 6.13 -14.43
N GLN A 111 6.84 6.81 -14.29
CA GLN A 111 5.79 6.38 -13.37
C GLN A 111 5.18 5.06 -13.81
N ASN A 112 4.87 4.94 -15.10
CA ASN A 112 4.31 3.73 -15.70
C ASN A 112 5.26 2.54 -15.57
N GLU A 113 6.56 2.73 -15.83
CA GLU A 113 7.59 1.69 -15.65
C GLU A 113 7.63 1.17 -14.21
N LYS A 114 7.58 2.07 -13.20
CA LYS A 114 7.55 1.69 -11.79
C LYS A 114 6.32 0.85 -11.44
N VAL A 115 5.15 1.27 -11.91
CA VAL A 115 3.89 0.52 -11.70
C VAL A 115 3.98 -0.86 -12.34
N GLN A 116 4.45 -0.95 -13.58
CA GLN A 116 4.61 -2.22 -14.30
C GLN A 116 5.57 -3.17 -13.58
N LYS A 117 6.74 -2.67 -13.15
CA LYS A 117 7.73 -3.47 -12.41
C LYS A 117 7.15 -3.99 -11.10
N GLY A 118 6.44 -3.14 -10.35
CA GLY A 118 5.78 -3.55 -9.12
C GLY A 118 4.72 -4.62 -9.37
N LYS A 119 3.84 -4.40 -10.36
CA LYS A 119 2.80 -5.37 -10.76
C LYS A 119 3.42 -6.71 -11.17
N LEU A 120 4.48 -6.70 -11.99
CA LEU A 120 5.16 -7.90 -12.44
C LEU A 120 5.70 -8.74 -11.27
N ILE A 121 6.30 -8.11 -10.25
CA ILE A 121 6.76 -8.83 -9.06
C ILE A 121 5.59 -9.51 -8.36
N PHE A 122 4.47 -8.81 -8.15
CA PHE A 122 3.28 -9.41 -7.51
C PHE A 122 2.74 -10.59 -8.31
N GLU A 123 2.67 -10.49 -9.63
CA GLU A 123 2.26 -11.58 -10.53
C GLU A 123 3.19 -12.79 -10.41
N GLN A 124 4.52 -12.58 -10.45
CA GLN A 124 5.52 -13.64 -10.26
C GLN A 124 5.39 -14.30 -8.88
N LYS A 125 5.00 -13.54 -7.86
CA LYS A 125 4.78 -14.04 -6.50
C LYS A 125 3.36 -14.57 -6.29
N ARG A 126 2.53 -14.62 -7.35
CA ARG A 126 1.14 -15.13 -7.32
C ARG A 126 0.27 -14.38 -6.30
N LEU A 127 0.42 -13.07 -6.25
CA LEU A 127 -0.36 -12.17 -5.41
C LEU A 127 -1.28 -11.30 -6.27
N LYS A 128 -2.51 -11.12 -5.82
CA LYS A 128 -3.43 -10.15 -6.41
C LYS A 128 -3.21 -8.78 -5.79
N ILE A 129 -3.15 -7.75 -6.61
CA ILE A 129 -3.18 -6.36 -6.16
C ILE A 129 -4.64 -5.93 -6.03
N ASP A 130 -5.06 -5.55 -4.82
CA ASP A 130 -6.41 -5.04 -4.56
C ASP A 130 -6.50 -3.51 -4.68
N ALA A 131 -5.38 -2.80 -4.41
CA ALA A 131 -5.30 -1.35 -4.51
C ALA A 131 -3.86 -0.88 -4.73
N PHE A 132 -3.69 0.39 -5.07
CA PHE A 132 -2.42 1.11 -4.95
C PHE A 132 -2.44 1.95 -3.68
N MET A 133 -1.31 2.00 -3.00
CA MET A 133 -1.06 2.79 -1.82
C MET A 133 0.14 3.69 -2.09
N ALA A 134 -0.08 5.02 -2.12
CA ALA A 134 0.97 5.94 -2.51
C ALA A 134 2.00 6.14 -1.38
N PRO A 135 3.30 5.91 -1.61
CA PRO A 135 4.34 6.27 -0.66
C PRO A 135 4.25 7.76 -0.30
N ALA A 136 4.36 8.07 0.98
CA ALA A 136 4.19 9.42 1.54
C ALA A 136 2.85 10.09 1.18
N HIS A 137 1.80 9.37 0.83
CA HIS A 137 0.51 9.88 0.36
C HIS A 137 0.64 10.83 -0.85
N SER A 138 1.66 10.63 -1.66
CA SER A 138 2.02 11.54 -2.74
C SER A 138 1.88 10.88 -4.11
N LEU A 139 0.86 11.30 -4.85
CA LEU A 139 0.56 10.90 -6.22
C LEU A 139 0.00 12.08 -7.00
N ASP A 140 0.09 12.06 -8.32
CA ASP A 140 -0.47 13.08 -9.21
C ASP A 140 -1.38 12.48 -10.29
N HIS A 141 -1.93 13.31 -11.18
CA HIS A 141 -2.79 12.84 -12.27
C HIS A 141 -2.06 11.89 -13.23
N THR A 142 -0.75 12.07 -13.38
CA THR A 142 0.09 11.16 -14.17
C THR A 142 0.19 9.79 -13.52
N THR A 143 0.31 9.76 -12.18
CA THR A 143 0.27 8.50 -11.40
C THR A 143 -1.07 7.79 -11.62
N LEU A 144 -2.19 8.52 -11.50
CA LEU A 144 -3.52 7.94 -11.70
C LEU A 144 -3.66 7.35 -13.10
N LYS A 145 -3.17 8.05 -14.13
CA LYS A 145 -3.17 7.53 -15.50
C LYS A 145 -2.34 6.23 -15.61
N ALA A 146 -1.12 6.22 -15.09
CA ALA A 146 -0.27 5.02 -15.10
C ALA A 146 -0.92 3.84 -14.38
N LEU A 147 -1.62 4.06 -13.27
CA LEU A 147 -2.36 3.02 -12.55
C LEU A 147 -3.50 2.44 -13.38
N VAL A 148 -4.32 3.31 -14.01
CA VAL A 148 -5.44 2.88 -14.88
C VAL A 148 -4.93 2.08 -16.07
N ASP A 149 -3.87 2.52 -16.74
CA ASP A 149 -3.27 1.84 -17.89
C ASP A 149 -2.70 0.45 -17.51
N ASN A 150 -2.39 0.23 -16.21
CA ASN A 150 -1.99 -1.04 -15.64
C ASN A 150 -3.12 -1.81 -14.93
N GLU A 151 -4.37 -1.42 -15.14
CA GLU A 151 -5.59 -2.05 -14.59
C GLU A 151 -5.73 -1.97 -13.06
N ILE A 152 -4.97 -1.10 -12.40
CA ILE A 152 -5.11 -0.81 -10.96
C ILE A 152 -6.11 0.35 -10.82
N LYS A 153 -7.35 0.03 -10.40
CA LYS A 153 -8.48 0.98 -10.40
C LYS A 153 -8.82 1.53 -9.01
N THR A 154 -8.15 1.04 -7.98
CA THR A 154 -8.40 1.44 -6.60
C THR A 154 -7.16 2.05 -6.00
N ILE A 155 -7.30 3.16 -5.30
CA ILE A 155 -6.25 3.76 -4.47
C ILE A 155 -6.73 3.85 -3.03
N THR A 156 -5.81 3.78 -2.06
CA THR A 156 -6.15 3.89 -0.63
C THR A 156 -6.00 5.32 -0.11
N ASP A 157 -5.46 6.22 -0.92
CA ASP A 157 -5.18 7.60 -0.56
C ASP A 157 -6.30 8.49 -1.08
N GLY A 158 -6.91 9.23 -0.18
CA GLY A 158 -7.98 10.16 -0.54
C GLY A 158 -8.66 10.72 0.68
N PHE A 159 -9.23 11.90 0.53
CA PHE A 159 -10.09 12.53 1.52
C PHE A 159 -11.45 12.78 0.86
N CYS A 160 -12.45 12.02 1.28
CA CYS A 160 -13.83 12.20 0.84
C CYS A 160 -14.71 12.48 2.04
N LEU A 161 -15.58 13.49 1.93
CA LEU A 161 -16.63 13.74 2.93
C LEU A 161 -17.70 12.65 2.92
N TYR A 162 -17.85 11.95 1.79
CA TYR A 162 -18.79 10.86 1.59
C TYR A 162 -18.11 9.72 0.85
N PRO A 163 -18.34 8.45 1.25
CA PRO A 163 -17.87 7.31 0.48
C PRO A 163 -18.64 7.24 -0.84
N TYR A 164 -17.94 6.98 -1.92
CA TYR A 164 -18.52 6.71 -3.24
C TYR A 164 -18.98 5.26 -3.31
#